data_7fcc0756cf7f9faba13f0cc304393db9
#
_entry.id   7fcc0756cf7f9faba13f0cc304393db9
#
_cell.length_a   1.000
_cell.length_b   1.000
_cell.length_c   1.000
_cell.angle_alpha   90.00
_cell.angle_beta   90.00
_cell.angle_gamma   90.00
#
_symmetry.space_group_name_H-M   'P 1'
#
loop_
_entity.id
_entity.type
_entity.pdbx_description
1 polymer ?
#
loop_
_entity_poly.entity_id
_entity_poly.type
_entity_poly.pdbx_seq_one_letter_code
_entity_poly.pdbx_strand_id
1 'polypeptide(L)'
;MRFQELRDVDGIVLAQGLHPAIAVVAAGAAARAAAITAVVSTMGCKVVHPSDIDDELKRAAVTAVQQHESAVDQKKGKVAEAEKALAEASEAATATAREGTVATSDLARFDDLASRLAFAEESYESAVRADAEAARSLAAALGELDRILGQRHSASTSLEQARKSRDNRGVPEAVLQQAMNLQAALAKAEADKHESVQQADDTSQAARGASRDALTALESAHTALRSGMALITSGAPDWGPGVPLPGLVANYRDRLAAAVAATQAAETHAKGVERAARNRLEGESNDLDALEATDPVRLDAKSTIAQWIGSDKFNTDDAVFADDAFARFDAEDVAALVTNLAGRGCQVIYLTEDPEVLGWAIGLPHDTGGATTITNSRARRPVLVSD
;
A
#
# COMPACT_ATOMS: atom_id res chain seq x y z
N MET A 1 -58.18 -28.25 15.95
CA MET A 1 -59.48 -28.31 16.66
C MET A 1 -59.79 -26.91 17.19
N ARG A 2 -61.02 -26.42 17.07
CA ARG A 2 -61.42 -25.05 17.56
C ARG A 2 -62.42 -25.20 18.67
N PHE A 3 -62.19 -24.51 19.76
CA PHE A 3 -63.07 -24.50 20.93
C PHE A 3 -64.10 -23.38 20.85
N GLN A 4 -65.36 -23.72 21.17
CA GLN A 4 -66.42 -22.72 21.32
C GLN A 4 -66.73 -22.47 22.78
N GLU A 5 -66.36 -23.42 23.65
CA GLU A 5 -66.52 -23.27 25.09
C GLU A 5 -65.33 -23.97 25.82
N LEU A 6 -65.04 -23.49 27.01
CA LEU A 6 -64.05 -24.06 27.91
C LEU A 6 -64.78 -24.68 29.11
N ARG A 7 -64.48 -25.95 29.41
CA ARG A 7 -65.06 -26.69 30.55
C ARG A 7 -63.98 -27.13 31.52
N ASP A 8 -64.32 -27.26 32.80
CA ASP A 8 -63.43 -27.89 33.78
C ASP A 8 -63.43 -29.41 33.65
N VAL A 9 -62.65 -30.10 34.52
CA VAL A 9 -62.55 -31.58 34.54
C VAL A 9 -63.84 -32.28 34.89
N ASP A 10 -64.77 -31.58 35.57
CA ASP A 10 -66.10 -32.07 35.94
C ASP A 10 -67.15 -31.75 34.86
N GLY A 11 -66.75 -31.18 33.72
CA GLY A 11 -67.61 -30.83 32.62
C GLY A 11 -68.38 -29.51 32.81
N ILE A 12 -68.08 -28.74 33.83
CA ILE A 12 -68.71 -27.45 34.12
C ILE A 12 -68.18 -26.43 33.12
N VAL A 13 -69.07 -25.69 32.47
CA VAL A 13 -68.67 -24.67 31.51
C VAL A 13 -68.04 -23.46 32.24
N LEU A 14 -66.79 -23.20 31.94
CA LEU A 14 -65.99 -22.12 32.49
C LEU A 14 -66.13 -20.82 31.65
N ALA A 15 -66.13 -20.98 30.32
CA ALA A 15 -66.30 -19.89 29.37
C ALA A 15 -67.08 -20.40 28.14
N GLN A 16 -67.88 -19.52 27.53
CA GLN A 16 -68.65 -19.78 26.28
C GLN A 16 -68.41 -18.65 25.27
N GLY A 17 -68.68 -18.97 24.00
CA GLY A 17 -68.53 -18.00 22.94
C GLY A 17 -67.08 -17.63 22.61
N LEU A 18 -66.20 -18.64 22.76
CA LEU A 18 -64.79 -18.42 22.42
C LEU A 18 -64.62 -18.16 20.91
N HIS A 19 -63.95 -17.06 20.60
CA HIS A 19 -63.72 -16.71 19.21
C HIS A 19 -62.81 -17.72 18.50
N PRO A 20 -63.10 -18.09 17.24
CA PRO A 20 -62.36 -19.16 16.53
C PRO A 20 -60.92 -18.79 16.13
N ALA A 21 -60.52 -17.51 16.21
CA ALA A 21 -59.15 -17.09 15.96
C ALA A 21 -58.47 -16.67 17.27
N ILE A 22 -58.90 -15.58 17.89
CA ILE A 22 -58.31 -15.04 19.14
C ILE A 22 -59.45 -14.97 20.20
N ALA A 23 -59.30 -15.70 21.29
CA ALA A 23 -60.17 -15.60 22.46
C ALA A 23 -59.34 -15.20 23.67
N VAL A 24 -59.53 -13.96 24.17
CA VAL A 24 -58.89 -13.53 25.40
C VAL A 24 -59.88 -13.75 26.53
N VAL A 25 -59.43 -14.47 27.54
CA VAL A 25 -60.27 -14.94 28.63
C VAL A 25 -59.81 -14.31 29.95
N ALA A 26 -60.65 -13.49 30.53
CA ALA A 26 -60.40 -12.93 31.86
C ALA A 26 -60.55 -14.05 32.92
N ALA A 27 -59.41 -14.39 33.55
CA ALA A 27 -59.38 -15.48 34.51
C ALA A 27 -58.36 -15.24 35.61
N GLY A 28 -58.77 -15.29 36.87
CA GLY A 28 -57.88 -15.30 38.02
C GLY A 28 -57.03 -16.55 38.06
N ALA A 29 -55.88 -16.54 38.75
CA ALA A 29 -54.88 -17.58 38.75
C ALA A 29 -55.47 -19.01 39.04
N ALA A 30 -56.40 -19.14 39.98
CA ALA A 30 -57.04 -20.40 40.30
C ALA A 30 -57.91 -20.92 39.14
N ALA A 31 -58.63 -20.06 38.44
CA ALA A 31 -59.47 -20.37 37.32
C ALA A 31 -58.63 -20.73 36.07
N ARG A 32 -57.54 -20.02 35.85
CA ARG A 32 -56.53 -20.36 34.82
C ARG A 32 -55.98 -21.76 35.00
N ALA A 33 -55.51 -22.08 36.24
CA ALA A 33 -54.98 -23.39 36.56
C ALA A 33 -56.02 -24.52 36.33
N ALA A 34 -57.28 -24.31 36.71
CA ALA A 34 -58.36 -25.25 36.47
C ALA A 34 -58.66 -25.45 34.98
N ALA A 35 -58.67 -24.36 34.20
CA ALA A 35 -58.90 -24.42 32.76
C ALA A 35 -57.75 -25.17 32.05
N ILE A 36 -56.50 -24.89 32.40
CA ILE A 36 -55.34 -25.56 31.86
C ILE A 36 -55.32 -27.07 32.20
N THR A 37 -55.58 -27.38 33.46
CA THR A 37 -55.65 -28.79 33.89
C THR A 37 -56.67 -29.58 33.07
N ALA A 38 -57.83 -28.98 32.82
CA ALA A 38 -58.88 -29.62 32.00
C ALA A 38 -58.43 -29.80 30.55
N VAL A 39 -57.76 -28.80 29.96
CA VAL A 39 -57.31 -28.84 28.57
C VAL A 39 -56.17 -29.91 28.40
N VAL A 40 -55.20 -29.92 29.28
CA VAL A 40 -54.09 -30.85 29.23
C VAL A 40 -54.54 -32.29 29.42
N SER A 41 -55.45 -32.53 30.38
CA SER A 41 -55.92 -33.88 30.71
C SER A 41 -56.87 -34.48 29.66
N THR A 42 -57.61 -33.65 28.90
CA THR A 42 -58.62 -34.14 27.99
C THR A 42 -58.29 -34.13 26.52
N MET A 43 -57.39 -33.23 26.05
CA MET A 43 -57.27 -32.97 24.61
C MET A 43 -55.85 -32.89 24.06
N GLY A 44 -54.83 -32.94 24.87
CA GLY A 44 -53.45 -32.90 24.41
C GLY A 44 -53.06 -31.59 23.71
N CYS A 45 -53.80 -30.51 23.97
CA CYS A 45 -53.52 -29.22 23.36
C CYS A 45 -52.22 -28.59 23.89
N LYS A 46 -51.58 -27.78 23.06
CA LYS A 46 -50.39 -27.08 23.45
C LYS A 46 -50.69 -25.95 24.42
N VAL A 47 -50.05 -25.99 25.56
CA VAL A 47 -50.11 -24.85 26.56
C VAL A 47 -48.75 -24.15 26.55
N VAL A 48 -48.80 -22.84 26.59
CA VAL A 48 -47.62 -21.97 26.68
C VAL A 48 -47.70 -21.24 28.04
N HIS A 49 -46.66 -21.40 28.84
CA HIS A 49 -46.53 -20.79 30.14
C HIS A 49 -45.51 -19.64 30.12
N PRO A 50 -45.51 -18.68 31.09
CA PRO A 50 -44.45 -17.69 31.24
C PRO A 50 -43.02 -18.30 31.31
N SER A 51 -42.89 -19.47 31.97
CA SER A 51 -41.64 -20.21 32.04
C SER A 51 -41.08 -20.64 30.68
N ASP A 52 -41.93 -20.98 29.73
CA ASP A 52 -41.51 -21.38 28.39
C ASP A 52 -40.89 -20.16 27.63
N ILE A 53 -41.46 -18.99 27.87
CA ILE A 53 -40.94 -17.72 27.34
C ILE A 53 -39.58 -17.40 27.97
N ASP A 54 -39.46 -17.55 29.29
CA ASP A 54 -38.19 -17.28 29.99
C ASP A 54 -37.10 -18.27 29.59
N ASP A 55 -37.44 -19.54 29.38
CA ASP A 55 -36.50 -20.57 28.94
C ASP A 55 -36.06 -20.36 27.47
N GLU A 56 -36.96 -19.86 26.62
CA GLU A 56 -36.60 -19.53 25.24
C GLU A 56 -35.69 -18.30 25.18
N LEU A 57 -35.99 -17.30 25.98
CA LEU A 57 -35.12 -16.10 26.06
C LEU A 57 -33.73 -16.47 26.62
N LYS A 58 -33.65 -17.32 27.63
CA LYS A 58 -32.34 -17.80 28.12
C LYS A 58 -31.57 -18.58 27.04
N ARG A 59 -32.26 -19.49 26.31
CA ARG A 59 -31.61 -20.22 25.19
C ARG A 59 -31.12 -19.28 24.12
N ALA A 60 -31.93 -18.31 23.74
CA ALA A 60 -31.54 -17.29 22.75
C ALA A 60 -30.34 -16.47 23.24
N ALA A 61 -30.30 -16.09 24.52
CA ALA A 61 -29.18 -15.38 25.11
C ALA A 61 -27.88 -16.20 25.06
N VAL A 62 -27.95 -17.47 25.46
CA VAL A 62 -26.78 -18.37 25.39
C VAL A 62 -26.29 -18.51 23.94
N THR A 63 -27.21 -18.73 23.00
CA THR A 63 -26.87 -18.85 21.58
C THR A 63 -26.24 -17.56 21.06
N ALA A 64 -26.75 -16.39 21.43
CA ALA A 64 -26.22 -15.08 21.02
C ALA A 64 -24.79 -14.90 21.58
N VAL A 65 -24.54 -15.24 22.83
CA VAL A 65 -23.21 -15.18 23.43
C VAL A 65 -22.24 -16.10 22.69
N GLN A 66 -22.61 -17.36 22.43
CA GLN A 66 -21.76 -18.29 21.69
C GLN A 66 -21.46 -17.83 20.26
N GLN A 67 -22.45 -17.27 19.58
CA GLN A 67 -22.26 -16.72 18.24
C GLN A 67 -21.33 -15.49 18.27
N HIS A 68 -21.50 -14.63 19.27
CA HIS A 68 -20.65 -13.46 19.46
C HIS A 68 -19.21 -13.88 19.77
N GLU A 69 -18.98 -14.81 20.72
CA GLU A 69 -17.64 -15.33 21.02
C GLU A 69 -16.97 -15.93 19.77
N SER A 70 -17.70 -16.73 19.01
CA SER A 70 -17.20 -17.31 17.76
C SER A 70 -16.85 -16.23 16.71
N ALA A 71 -17.65 -15.15 16.62
CA ALA A 71 -17.38 -14.04 15.72
C ALA A 71 -16.13 -13.24 16.15
N VAL A 72 -15.98 -13.02 17.47
CA VAL A 72 -14.77 -12.39 18.05
C VAL A 72 -13.53 -13.22 17.76
N ASP A 73 -13.57 -14.54 17.96
CA ASP A 73 -12.43 -15.41 17.69
C ASP A 73 -12.06 -15.45 16.20
N GLN A 74 -13.04 -15.46 15.31
CA GLN A 74 -12.81 -15.34 13.87
C GLN A 74 -12.17 -14.00 13.50
N LYS A 75 -12.63 -12.91 14.10
CA LYS A 75 -12.03 -11.59 13.86
C LYS A 75 -10.61 -11.50 14.40
N LYS A 76 -10.32 -12.05 15.59
CA LYS A 76 -8.95 -12.16 16.12
C LYS A 76 -8.03 -12.91 15.18
N GLY A 77 -8.51 -14.00 14.58
CA GLY A 77 -7.78 -14.72 13.55
C GLY A 77 -7.44 -13.86 12.33
N LYS A 78 -8.39 -13.05 11.85
CA LYS A 78 -8.16 -12.13 10.72
C LYS A 78 -7.20 -10.99 11.05
N VAL A 79 -7.25 -10.45 12.27
CA VAL A 79 -6.29 -9.45 12.75
C VAL A 79 -4.89 -10.05 12.76
N ALA A 80 -4.69 -11.24 13.30
CA ALA A 80 -3.39 -11.91 13.33
C ALA A 80 -2.85 -12.21 11.91
N GLU A 81 -3.71 -12.59 10.97
CA GLU A 81 -3.33 -12.74 9.55
C GLU A 81 -2.92 -11.41 8.91
N ALA A 82 -3.63 -10.32 9.23
CA ALA A 82 -3.32 -9.00 8.73
C ALA A 82 -2.01 -8.45 9.31
N GLU A 83 -1.73 -8.70 10.60
CA GLU A 83 -0.45 -8.37 11.25
C GLU A 83 0.73 -9.09 10.57
N LYS A 84 0.57 -10.39 10.30
CA LYS A 84 1.58 -11.17 9.60
C LYS A 84 1.82 -10.64 8.19
N ALA A 85 0.75 -10.34 7.44
CA ALA A 85 0.85 -9.77 6.10
C ALA A 85 1.54 -8.39 6.11
N LEU A 86 1.29 -7.55 7.12
CA LEU A 86 1.96 -6.26 7.27
C LEU A 86 3.45 -6.45 7.58
N ALA A 87 3.82 -7.40 8.45
CA ALA A 87 5.21 -7.69 8.77
C ALA A 87 5.99 -8.14 7.51
N GLU A 88 5.44 -9.08 6.74
CA GLU A 88 6.02 -9.55 5.48
C GLU A 88 6.15 -8.41 4.45
N ALA A 89 5.13 -7.58 4.30
CA ALA A 89 5.15 -6.43 3.39
C ALA A 89 6.17 -5.36 3.80
N SER A 90 6.32 -5.10 5.09
CA SER A 90 7.31 -4.15 5.62
C SER A 90 8.74 -4.66 5.45
N GLU A 91 8.98 -5.96 5.64
CA GLU A 91 10.28 -6.58 5.37
C GLU A 91 10.64 -6.48 3.88
N ALA A 92 9.70 -6.79 2.99
CA ALA A 92 9.88 -6.67 1.54
C ALA A 92 10.16 -5.22 1.11
N ALA A 93 9.44 -4.24 1.65
CA ALA A 93 9.65 -2.82 1.38
C ALA A 93 11.04 -2.36 1.85
N THR A 94 11.50 -2.85 3.01
CA THR A 94 12.83 -2.54 3.54
C THR A 94 13.94 -3.16 2.68
N ALA A 95 13.76 -4.39 2.22
CA ALA A 95 14.71 -5.07 1.34
C ALA A 95 14.84 -4.33 0.01
N THR A 96 13.73 -4.00 -0.64
CA THR A 96 13.73 -3.26 -1.92
C THR A 96 14.32 -1.86 -1.79
N ALA A 97 14.09 -1.16 -0.67
CA ALA A 97 14.70 0.14 -0.41
C ALA A 97 16.24 0.03 -0.28
N ARG A 98 16.74 -1.02 0.36
CA ARG A 98 18.19 -1.28 0.42
C ARG A 98 18.79 -1.57 -0.96
N GLU A 99 18.13 -2.40 -1.76
CA GLU A 99 18.55 -2.68 -3.14
C GLU A 99 18.57 -1.40 -3.98
N GLY A 100 17.54 -0.54 -3.88
CA GLY A 100 17.49 0.76 -4.54
C GLY A 100 18.61 1.71 -4.12
N THR A 101 18.98 1.70 -2.84
CA THR A 101 20.11 2.49 -2.33
C THR A 101 21.45 1.99 -2.92
N VAL A 102 21.64 0.68 -2.98
CA VAL A 102 22.84 0.07 -3.58
C VAL A 102 22.93 0.42 -5.06
N ALA A 103 21.85 0.21 -5.82
CA ALA A 103 21.81 0.51 -7.26
C ALA A 103 22.10 1.99 -7.55
N THR A 104 21.54 2.92 -6.77
CA THR A 104 21.77 4.36 -6.90
C THR A 104 23.24 4.71 -6.57
N SER A 105 23.82 4.12 -5.53
CA SER A 105 25.22 4.31 -5.17
C SER A 105 26.15 3.80 -6.26
N ASP A 106 25.84 2.65 -6.84
CA ASP A 106 26.60 2.04 -7.92
C ASP A 106 26.60 2.90 -9.19
N LEU A 107 25.44 3.45 -9.57
CA LEU A 107 25.31 4.37 -10.69
C LEU A 107 26.13 5.67 -10.45
N ALA A 108 26.03 6.26 -9.25
CA ALA A 108 26.77 7.46 -8.91
C ALA A 108 28.28 7.23 -8.94
N ARG A 109 28.75 6.09 -8.42
CA ARG A 109 30.16 5.69 -8.46
C ARG A 109 30.66 5.49 -9.89
N PHE A 110 29.82 4.87 -10.72
CA PHE A 110 30.14 4.68 -12.13
C PHE A 110 30.24 6.03 -12.87
N ASP A 111 29.29 6.94 -12.67
CA ASP A 111 29.27 8.27 -13.29
C ASP A 111 30.50 9.10 -12.88
N ASP A 112 30.97 9.01 -11.62
CA ASP A 112 32.23 9.64 -11.17
C ASP A 112 33.44 9.08 -11.94
N LEU A 113 33.54 7.75 -12.05
CA LEU A 113 34.64 7.10 -12.77
C LEU A 113 34.61 7.39 -14.27
N ALA A 114 33.44 7.40 -14.88
CA ALA A 114 33.26 7.74 -16.29
C ALA A 114 33.61 9.21 -16.57
N SER A 115 33.22 10.11 -15.67
CA SER A 115 33.56 11.55 -15.77
C SER A 115 35.06 11.80 -15.63
N ARG A 116 35.75 11.10 -14.74
CA ARG A 116 37.23 11.17 -14.62
C ARG A 116 37.92 10.65 -15.88
N LEU A 117 37.40 9.59 -16.49
CA LEU A 117 37.92 9.10 -17.75
C LEU A 117 37.76 10.13 -18.86
N ALA A 118 36.55 10.68 -19.04
CA ALA A 118 36.28 11.70 -20.08
C ALA A 118 37.18 12.95 -19.91
N PHE A 119 37.40 13.40 -18.68
CA PHE A 119 38.32 14.49 -18.38
C PHE A 119 39.78 14.13 -18.73
N ALA A 120 40.21 12.93 -18.42
CA ALA A 120 41.56 12.45 -18.75
C ALA A 120 41.79 12.32 -20.27
N GLU A 121 40.76 11.86 -21.02
CA GLU A 121 40.76 11.80 -22.50
C GLU A 121 40.90 13.19 -23.10
N GLU A 122 40.08 14.14 -22.68
CA GLU A 122 40.11 15.53 -23.14
C GLU A 122 41.47 16.20 -22.82
N SER A 123 41.98 15.97 -21.61
CA SER A 123 43.30 16.50 -21.18
C SER A 123 44.41 15.92 -22.01
N TYR A 124 44.40 14.60 -22.30
CA TYR A 124 45.38 13.98 -23.17
C TYR A 124 45.34 14.49 -24.60
N GLU A 125 44.15 14.58 -25.20
CA GLU A 125 44.00 15.15 -26.54
C GLU A 125 44.49 16.58 -26.63
N SER A 126 44.23 17.43 -25.59
CA SER A 126 44.71 18.81 -25.53
C SER A 126 46.25 18.85 -25.41
N ALA A 127 46.83 17.99 -24.58
CA ALA A 127 48.28 17.91 -24.41
C ALA A 127 49.00 17.41 -25.71
N VAL A 128 48.43 16.44 -26.40
CA VAL A 128 48.93 15.97 -27.70
C VAL A 128 48.90 17.09 -28.77
N ARG A 129 47.81 17.86 -28.81
CA ARG A 129 47.72 19.01 -29.73
C ARG A 129 48.77 20.08 -29.39
N ALA A 130 48.95 20.39 -28.13
CA ALA A 130 49.95 21.35 -27.68
C ALA A 130 51.38 20.89 -28.00
N ASP A 131 51.73 19.60 -27.82
CA ASP A 131 53.02 19.02 -28.19
C ASP A 131 53.25 19.12 -29.73
N ALA A 132 52.25 18.77 -30.53
CA ALA A 132 52.33 18.90 -31.99
C ALA A 132 52.53 20.36 -32.45
N GLU A 133 51.94 21.32 -31.75
CA GLU A 133 52.04 22.75 -32.02
C GLU A 133 53.39 23.30 -31.62
N ALA A 134 53.91 22.94 -30.45
CA ALA A 134 55.24 23.29 -29.98
C ALA A 134 56.33 22.68 -30.89
N ALA A 135 56.20 21.44 -31.34
CA ALA A 135 57.14 20.80 -32.27
C ALA A 135 57.14 21.54 -33.64
N ARG A 136 56.00 22.00 -34.16
CA ARG A 136 55.94 22.79 -35.38
C ARG A 136 56.60 24.17 -35.20
N SER A 137 56.43 24.81 -34.06
CA SER A 137 57.05 26.08 -33.73
C SER A 137 58.56 25.95 -33.64
N LEU A 138 59.05 24.92 -33.01
CA LEU A 138 60.52 24.64 -32.95
C LEU A 138 61.07 24.37 -34.34
N ALA A 139 60.41 23.58 -35.17
CA ALA A 139 60.85 23.30 -36.53
C ALA A 139 60.90 24.61 -37.39
N ALA A 140 59.93 25.50 -37.22
CA ALA A 140 59.92 26.80 -37.91
C ALA A 140 61.07 27.71 -37.44
N ALA A 141 61.34 27.73 -36.12
CA ALA A 141 62.44 28.52 -35.55
C ALA A 141 63.80 28.02 -36.02
N LEU A 142 63.98 26.69 -36.08
CA LEU A 142 65.21 26.10 -36.63
C LEU A 142 65.37 26.40 -38.13
N GLY A 143 64.33 26.33 -38.93
CA GLY A 143 64.36 26.63 -40.36
C GLY A 143 64.72 28.10 -40.61
N GLU A 144 64.23 29.03 -39.77
CA GLU A 144 64.64 30.42 -39.88
C GLU A 144 66.10 30.68 -39.45
N LEU A 145 66.57 29.98 -38.41
CA LEU A 145 67.95 30.02 -38.00
C LEU A 145 68.89 29.56 -39.13
N ASP A 146 68.55 28.43 -39.77
CA ASP A 146 69.32 27.92 -40.90
C ASP A 146 69.37 28.91 -42.06
N ARG A 147 68.26 29.62 -42.36
CA ARG A 147 68.20 30.66 -43.36
C ARG A 147 69.13 31.82 -43.04
N ILE A 148 69.14 32.28 -41.77
CA ILE A 148 70.01 33.38 -41.29
C ILE A 148 71.46 32.94 -41.38
N LEU A 149 71.83 31.76 -40.97
CA LEU A 149 73.16 31.17 -41.07
C LEU A 149 73.62 31.13 -42.52
N GLY A 150 72.78 30.72 -43.49
CA GLY A 150 73.08 30.74 -44.91
C GLY A 150 73.33 32.17 -45.44
N GLN A 151 72.48 33.13 -45.02
CA GLN A 151 72.66 34.54 -45.35
C GLN A 151 73.96 35.17 -44.79
N ARG A 152 74.28 34.80 -43.51
CA ARG A 152 75.53 35.26 -42.86
C ARG A 152 76.75 34.65 -43.56
N HIS A 153 76.73 33.36 -43.95
CA HIS A 153 77.82 32.80 -44.74
C HIS A 153 78.04 33.52 -46.07
N SER A 154 76.92 33.77 -46.77
CA SER A 154 76.98 34.48 -48.09
C SER A 154 77.51 35.93 -47.90
N ALA A 155 77.03 36.63 -46.85
CA ALA A 155 77.53 37.98 -46.52
C ALA A 155 79.00 38.00 -46.12
N SER A 156 79.49 37.01 -45.36
CA SER A 156 80.91 36.86 -45.01
C SER A 156 81.77 36.63 -46.26
N THR A 157 81.34 35.77 -47.16
CA THR A 157 82.01 35.49 -48.42
C THR A 157 82.08 36.76 -49.26
N SER A 158 80.97 37.49 -49.34
CA SER A 158 80.90 38.77 -50.07
C SER A 158 81.81 39.87 -49.46
N LEU A 159 81.89 39.92 -48.12
CA LEU A 159 82.79 40.82 -47.40
C LEU A 159 84.25 40.50 -47.71
N GLU A 160 84.62 39.21 -47.67
CA GLU A 160 85.98 38.78 -48.02
C GLU A 160 86.32 39.14 -49.49
N GLN A 161 85.40 38.92 -50.41
CA GLN A 161 85.60 39.35 -51.82
C GLN A 161 85.75 40.87 -51.97
N ALA A 162 84.90 41.65 -51.22
CA ALA A 162 84.99 43.08 -51.20
C ALA A 162 86.36 43.59 -50.70
N ARG A 163 86.85 42.92 -49.61
CA ARG A 163 88.19 43.25 -49.03
C ARG A 163 89.33 42.99 -50.09
N LYS A 164 89.24 41.77 -50.66
CA LYS A 164 90.30 41.41 -51.74
C LYS A 164 90.16 42.31 -52.95
N SER A 165 89.01 42.75 -53.35
CA SER A 165 88.80 43.63 -54.45
C SER A 165 89.22 45.07 -54.15
N ARG A 166 89.05 45.51 -52.87
CA ARG A 166 89.56 46.86 -52.41
C ARG A 166 91.06 46.88 -52.58
N ASP A 167 91.76 45.83 -52.09
CA ASP A 167 93.22 45.80 -52.20
C ASP A 167 93.78 45.78 -53.65
N ASN A 168 92.97 45.16 -54.56
CA ASN A 168 93.41 44.99 -55.95
C ASN A 168 92.83 45.98 -56.95
N ARG A 169 91.62 46.59 -56.70
CA ARG A 169 90.83 47.42 -57.67
C ARG A 169 90.24 48.69 -57.14
N GLY A 170 90.55 49.10 -55.88
CA GLY A 170 90.08 50.38 -55.34
C GLY A 170 88.56 50.44 -55.14
N VAL A 171 87.87 49.38 -54.52
CA VAL A 171 86.47 49.40 -54.20
C VAL A 171 86.16 50.59 -53.20
N PRO A 172 85.10 51.36 -53.41
CA PRO A 172 84.72 52.42 -52.53
C PRO A 172 84.54 51.98 -51.08
N GLU A 173 85.05 52.76 -50.09
CA GLU A 173 84.97 52.55 -48.65
C GLU A 173 83.53 52.33 -48.19
N ALA A 174 82.59 53.06 -48.79
CA ALA A 174 81.13 52.90 -48.51
C ALA A 174 80.57 51.46 -48.74
N VAL A 175 81.08 50.75 -49.76
CA VAL A 175 80.65 49.37 -50.07
C VAL A 175 81.17 48.42 -49.02
N LEU A 176 82.40 48.57 -48.54
CA LEU A 176 83.01 47.78 -47.49
C LEU A 176 82.26 48.02 -46.16
N GLN A 177 81.98 49.31 -45.83
CA GLN A 177 81.25 49.67 -44.64
C GLN A 177 79.82 49.04 -44.65
N GLN A 178 79.18 49.14 -45.81
CA GLN A 178 77.83 48.51 -45.99
C GLN A 178 77.86 46.98 -45.78
N ALA A 179 78.88 46.29 -46.29
CA ALA A 179 79.04 44.84 -46.09
C ALA A 179 79.35 44.51 -44.65
N MET A 180 80.15 45.32 -43.95
CA MET A 180 80.41 45.16 -42.50
C MET A 180 79.16 45.38 -41.66
N ASN A 181 78.38 46.41 -42.00
CA ASN A 181 77.09 46.65 -41.30
C ASN A 181 76.08 45.50 -41.50
N LEU A 182 76.00 44.98 -42.72
CA LEU A 182 75.15 43.81 -43.02
C LEU A 182 75.61 42.57 -42.22
N GLN A 183 76.88 42.30 -42.15
CA GLN A 183 77.46 41.21 -41.37
C GLN A 183 77.12 41.34 -39.86
N ALA A 184 77.27 42.53 -39.32
CA ALA A 184 76.95 42.85 -37.94
C ALA A 184 75.46 42.69 -37.66
N ALA A 185 74.60 43.15 -38.58
CA ALA A 185 73.15 42.96 -38.46
C ALA A 185 72.70 41.50 -38.49
N LEU A 186 73.33 40.73 -39.37
CA LEU A 186 73.07 39.31 -39.45
C LEU A 186 73.58 38.51 -38.23
N ALA A 187 74.74 38.93 -37.66
CA ALA A 187 75.26 38.33 -36.42
C ALA A 187 74.32 38.57 -35.23
N LYS A 188 73.79 39.82 -35.20
CA LYS A 188 72.72 40.11 -34.19
C LYS A 188 71.46 39.23 -34.41
N ALA A 189 70.98 39.24 -35.64
CA ALA A 189 69.79 38.45 -35.99
C ALA A 189 69.97 36.93 -35.68
N GLU A 190 71.16 36.41 -35.85
CA GLU A 190 71.52 35.02 -35.45
C GLU A 190 71.45 34.82 -33.93
N ALA A 191 72.02 35.76 -33.14
CA ALA A 191 71.95 35.68 -31.69
C ALA A 191 70.47 35.70 -31.16
N ASP A 192 69.71 36.70 -31.69
CA ASP A 192 68.28 36.81 -31.34
C ASP A 192 67.51 35.53 -31.73
N LYS A 193 67.85 34.88 -32.85
CA LYS A 193 67.21 33.67 -33.31
C LYS A 193 67.62 32.45 -32.52
N HIS A 194 68.89 32.33 -32.08
CA HIS A 194 69.33 31.29 -31.16
C HIS A 194 68.51 31.32 -29.86
N GLU A 195 68.29 32.48 -29.29
CA GLU A 195 67.46 32.63 -28.12
C GLU A 195 66.01 32.18 -28.41
N SER A 196 65.44 32.57 -29.57
CA SER A 196 64.10 32.12 -30.00
C SER A 196 64.01 30.61 -30.16
N VAL A 197 65.02 29.95 -30.70
CA VAL A 197 65.13 28.47 -30.83
C VAL A 197 65.20 27.84 -29.46
N GLN A 198 65.97 28.38 -28.54
CA GLN A 198 66.07 27.86 -27.18
C GLN A 198 64.72 27.91 -26.47
N GLN A 199 63.99 29.06 -26.57
CA GLN A 199 62.65 29.22 -26.00
C GLN A 199 61.65 28.23 -26.63
N ALA A 200 61.71 28.01 -27.93
CA ALA A 200 60.86 27.05 -28.63
C ALA A 200 61.18 25.57 -28.23
N ASP A 201 62.47 25.25 -28.02
CA ASP A 201 62.86 23.93 -27.55
C ASP A 201 62.40 23.66 -26.09
N ASP A 202 62.61 24.64 -25.22
CA ASP A 202 62.10 24.57 -23.83
C ASP A 202 60.58 24.34 -23.81
N THR A 203 59.83 25.08 -24.66
CA THR A 203 58.38 24.94 -24.81
C THR A 203 58.02 23.54 -25.35
N SER A 204 58.74 23.04 -26.33
CA SER A 204 58.53 21.71 -26.89
C SER A 204 58.82 20.57 -25.88
N GLN A 205 59.87 20.72 -25.09
CA GLN A 205 60.19 19.78 -24.02
C GLN A 205 59.12 19.77 -22.93
N ALA A 206 58.62 20.94 -22.52
CA ALA A 206 57.53 21.06 -21.55
C ALA A 206 56.23 20.43 -22.07
N ALA A 207 55.86 20.67 -23.32
CA ALA A 207 54.70 20.12 -23.95
C ALA A 207 54.76 18.57 -24.08
N ARG A 208 55.93 18.03 -24.40
CA ARG A 208 56.18 16.55 -24.40
C ARG A 208 56.05 15.98 -23.00
N GLY A 209 56.54 16.67 -21.98
CA GLY A 209 56.37 16.28 -20.58
C GLY A 209 54.89 16.21 -20.21
N ALA A 210 54.14 17.28 -20.47
CA ALA A 210 52.69 17.34 -20.20
C ALA A 210 51.88 16.26 -20.94
N SER A 211 52.28 15.95 -22.20
CA SER A 211 51.61 14.86 -22.96
C SER A 211 51.85 13.48 -22.35
N ARG A 212 53.05 13.20 -21.84
CA ARG A 212 53.36 11.95 -21.12
C ARG A 212 52.61 11.84 -19.79
N ASP A 213 52.56 12.94 -19.04
CA ASP A 213 51.82 12.99 -17.76
C ASP A 213 50.32 12.76 -17.98
N ALA A 214 49.75 13.40 -19.02
CA ALA A 214 48.36 13.23 -19.39
C ALA A 214 48.06 11.77 -19.87
N LEU A 215 48.98 11.14 -20.60
CA LEU A 215 48.83 9.70 -20.95
C LEU A 215 48.81 8.81 -19.72
N THR A 216 49.69 9.03 -18.77
CA THR A 216 49.74 8.29 -17.52
C THR A 216 48.43 8.46 -16.70
N ALA A 217 47.92 9.68 -16.66
CA ALA A 217 46.62 9.98 -16.03
C ALA A 217 45.47 9.26 -16.72
N LEU A 218 45.45 9.23 -18.05
CA LEU A 218 44.48 8.48 -18.86
C LEU A 218 44.49 6.99 -18.58
N GLU A 219 45.70 6.37 -18.59
CA GLU A 219 45.89 4.94 -18.27
C GLU A 219 45.39 4.61 -16.84
N SER A 220 45.67 5.52 -15.89
CA SER A 220 45.20 5.41 -14.53
C SER A 220 43.67 5.46 -14.44
N ALA A 221 43.03 6.42 -15.14
CA ALA A 221 41.58 6.54 -15.20
C ALA A 221 40.92 5.31 -15.85
N HIS A 222 41.48 4.78 -16.92
CA HIS A 222 41.05 3.52 -17.52
C HIS A 222 41.13 2.33 -16.54
N THR A 223 42.19 2.22 -15.80
CA THR A 223 42.38 1.17 -14.80
C THR A 223 41.36 1.32 -13.65
N ALA A 224 41.17 2.54 -13.18
CA ALA A 224 40.21 2.84 -12.13
C ALA A 224 38.76 2.51 -12.55
N LEU A 225 38.38 2.88 -13.78
CA LEU A 225 37.07 2.52 -14.32
C LEU A 225 36.87 1.00 -14.39
N ARG A 226 37.82 0.26 -14.95
CA ARG A 226 37.75 -1.22 -15.03
C ARG A 226 37.61 -1.86 -13.66
N SER A 227 38.46 -1.44 -12.71
CA SER A 227 38.45 -1.96 -11.35
C SER A 227 37.16 -1.59 -10.61
N GLY A 228 36.67 -0.36 -10.80
CA GLY A 228 35.42 0.10 -10.22
C GLY A 228 34.22 -0.66 -10.75
N MET A 229 34.16 -0.94 -12.02
CA MET A 229 33.07 -1.72 -12.64
C MET A 229 33.05 -3.16 -12.16
N ALA A 230 34.21 -3.79 -11.93
CA ALA A 230 34.29 -5.13 -11.37
C ALA A 230 33.70 -5.23 -9.94
N LEU A 231 33.65 -4.10 -9.20
CA LEU A 231 33.12 -4.02 -7.84
C LEU A 231 31.63 -3.65 -7.78
N ILE A 232 31.09 -3.05 -8.85
CA ILE A 232 29.73 -2.47 -8.85
C ILE A 232 28.67 -3.54 -9.10
N THR A 233 28.94 -4.64 -9.77
CA THR A 233 27.93 -5.65 -10.03
C THR A 233 28.47 -7.06 -10.04
N SER A 234 27.64 -7.98 -9.62
CA SER A 234 27.78 -9.42 -9.81
C SER A 234 27.79 -9.89 -11.27
N GLY A 235 27.93 -8.99 -12.23
CA GLY A 235 27.97 -9.25 -13.65
C GLY A 235 28.86 -8.23 -14.37
N ALA A 236 30.16 -8.20 -14.05
CA ALA A 236 31.09 -7.40 -14.84
C ALA A 236 30.99 -7.78 -16.32
N PRO A 237 30.81 -6.81 -17.22
CA PRO A 237 30.80 -7.11 -18.65
C PRO A 237 32.14 -7.73 -19.05
N ASP A 238 32.06 -8.73 -19.91
CA ASP A 238 33.28 -9.36 -20.48
C ASP A 238 33.97 -8.32 -21.36
N TRP A 239 35.04 -7.73 -20.79
CA TRP A 239 35.90 -6.75 -21.47
C TRP A 239 36.85 -7.48 -22.40
N GLY A 240 36.31 -8.10 -23.45
CA GLY A 240 37.16 -8.70 -24.48
C GLY A 240 38.17 -7.69 -25.05
N PRO A 241 39.39 -8.09 -25.31
CA PRO A 241 40.35 -7.23 -25.97
C PRO A 241 39.79 -6.78 -27.34
N GLY A 242 39.62 -5.49 -27.54
CA GLY A 242 39.17 -4.88 -28.81
C GLY A 242 37.78 -4.23 -28.81
N VAL A 243 37.07 -4.23 -27.72
CA VAL A 243 35.76 -3.50 -27.65
C VAL A 243 36.03 -2.02 -27.41
N PRO A 244 35.47 -1.08 -28.26
CA PRO A 244 35.64 0.34 -28.08
C PRO A 244 35.04 0.81 -26.74
N LEU A 245 35.91 1.42 -25.92
CA LEU A 245 35.53 1.85 -24.54
C LEU A 245 34.33 2.76 -24.46
N PRO A 246 34.17 3.77 -25.33
CA PRO A 246 33.03 4.71 -25.25
C PRO A 246 31.66 4.03 -25.38
N GLY A 247 31.51 3.07 -26.29
CA GLY A 247 30.28 2.32 -26.44
C GLY A 247 29.96 1.41 -25.25
N LEU A 248 30.99 0.85 -24.63
CA LEU A 248 30.83 0.02 -23.43
C LEU A 248 30.42 0.86 -22.21
N VAL A 249 31.04 2.03 -22.02
CA VAL A 249 30.70 2.97 -20.94
C VAL A 249 29.25 3.40 -21.03
N ALA A 250 28.78 3.78 -22.22
CA ALA A 250 27.40 4.18 -22.44
C ALA A 250 26.42 3.04 -22.17
N ASN A 251 26.64 1.86 -22.75
CA ASN A 251 25.79 0.69 -22.54
C ASN A 251 25.72 0.25 -21.07
N TYR A 252 26.84 0.37 -20.36
CA TYR A 252 26.88 -0.03 -18.96
C TYR A 252 26.14 0.98 -18.07
N ARG A 253 26.30 2.27 -18.34
CA ARG A 253 25.54 3.34 -17.71
C ARG A 253 24.04 3.14 -17.88
N ASP A 254 23.60 2.84 -19.11
CA ASP A 254 22.20 2.59 -19.41
C ASP A 254 21.65 1.40 -18.65
N ARG A 255 22.44 0.32 -18.49
CA ARG A 255 22.05 -0.83 -17.66
C ARG A 255 21.94 -0.48 -16.19
N LEU A 256 22.87 0.29 -15.64
CA LEU A 256 22.79 0.76 -14.25
C LEU A 256 21.60 1.70 -14.05
N ALA A 257 21.35 2.61 -14.97
CA ALA A 257 20.17 3.49 -14.94
C ALA A 257 18.86 2.68 -15.01
N ALA A 258 18.81 1.67 -15.85
CA ALA A 258 17.66 0.76 -15.93
C ALA A 258 17.46 -0.03 -14.62
N ALA A 259 18.55 -0.49 -13.99
CA ALA A 259 18.51 -1.17 -12.69
C ALA A 259 17.97 -0.23 -11.58
N VAL A 260 18.44 1.02 -11.55
CA VAL A 260 17.91 2.06 -10.62
C VAL A 260 16.43 2.29 -10.86
N ALA A 261 15.99 2.44 -12.10
CA ALA A 261 14.57 2.63 -12.42
C ALA A 261 13.73 1.40 -12.00
N ALA A 262 14.23 0.19 -12.25
CA ALA A 262 13.55 -1.04 -11.85
C ALA A 262 13.42 -1.17 -10.32
N THR A 263 14.50 -0.87 -9.57
CA THR A 263 14.45 -0.91 -8.10
C THR A 263 13.56 0.18 -7.52
N GLN A 264 13.54 1.39 -8.09
CA GLN A 264 12.60 2.45 -7.68
C GLN A 264 11.14 2.06 -7.93
N ALA A 265 10.85 1.43 -9.07
CA ALA A 265 9.50 0.92 -9.37
C ALA A 265 9.11 -0.19 -8.37
N ALA A 266 10.03 -1.12 -8.08
CA ALA A 266 9.82 -2.18 -7.10
C ALA A 266 9.61 -1.63 -5.68
N GLU A 267 10.38 -0.62 -5.26
CA GLU A 267 10.21 0.07 -3.98
C GLU A 267 8.86 0.78 -3.88
N THR A 268 8.44 1.46 -4.94
CA THR A 268 7.14 2.12 -4.99
C THR A 268 6.00 1.10 -4.87
N HIS A 269 6.12 -0.03 -5.56
CA HIS A 269 5.16 -1.13 -5.46
C HIS A 269 5.13 -1.74 -4.05
N ALA A 270 6.29 -2.05 -3.47
CA ALA A 270 6.40 -2.63 -2.13
C ALA A 270 5.80 -1.71 -1.06
N LYS A 271 6.06 -0.38 -1.12
CA LYS A 271 5.42 0.61 -0.25
C LYS A 271 3.90 0.68 -0.44
N GLY A 272 3.42 0.48 -1.67
CA GLY A 272 1.99 0.38 -1.96
C GLY A 272 1.36 -0.83 -1.28
N VAL A 273 2.00 -1.99 -1.35
CA VAL A 273 1.56 -3.25 -0.70
C VAL A 273 1.58 -3.09 0.82
N GLU A 274 2.65 -2.53 1.39
CA GLU A 274 2.74 -2.24 2.84
C GLU A 274 1.60 -1.34 3.32
N ARG A 275 1.32 -0.26 2.58
CA ARG A 275 0.19 0.65 2.90
C ARG A 275 -1.15 -0.08 2.85
N ALA A 276 -1.37 -0.91 1.85
CA ALA A 276 -2.60 -1.70 1.74
C ALA A 276 -2.74 -2.70 2.90
N ALA A 277 -1.65 -3.36 3.29
CA ALA A 277 -1.64 -4.27 4.44
C ALA A 277 -1.92 -3.54 5.75
N ARG A 278 -1.36 -2.34 5.95
CA ARG A 278 -1.63 -1.49 7.11
C ARG A 278 -3.08 -1.06 7.20
N ASN A 279 -3.66 -0.59 6.09
CA ASN A 279 -5.07 -0.20 6.05
C ASN A 279 -6.00 -1.40 6.32
N ARG A 280 -5.62 -2.59 5.84
CA ARG A 280 -6.37 -3.81 6.13
C ARG A 280 -6.32 -4.15 7.63
N LEU A 281 -5.14 -4.10 8.25
CA LEU A 281 -4.98 -4.33 9.69
C LEU A 281 -5.81 -3.35 10.51
N GLU A 282 -5.75 -2.06 10.18
CA GLU A 282 -6.53 -1.02 10.84
C GLU A 282 -8.05 -1.28 10.71
N GLY A 283 -8.51 -1.68 9.52
CA GLY A 283 -9.91 -2.04 9.29
C GLY A 283 -10.35 -3.27 10.13
N GLU A 284 -9.57 -4.35 10.11
CA GLU A 284 -9.89 -5.57 10.87
C GLU A 284 -9.81 -5.32 12.40
N SER A 285 -8.88 -4.47 12.86
CA SER A 285 -8.78 -4.08 14.27
C SER A 285 -9.98 -3.25 14.72
N ASN A 286 -10.36 -2.22 13.94
CA ASN A 286 -11.54 -1.40 14.24
C ASN A 286 -12.82 -2.23 14.27
N ASP A 287 -12.96 -3.18 13.35
CA ASP A 287 -14.09 -4.10 13.32
C ASP A 287 -14.12 -5.04 14.55
N LEU A 288 -12.93 -5.50 15.01
CA LEU A 288 -12.82 -6.29 16.22
C LEU A 288 -13.20 -5.47 17.45
N ASP A 289 -12.69 -4.25 17.58
CA ASP A 289 -13.01 -3.35 18.69
C ASP A 289 -14.52 -3.04 18.74
N ALA A 290 -15.13 -2.79 17.57
CA ALA A 290 -16.57 -2.56 17.46
C ALA A 290 -17.37 -3.80 17.86
N LEU A 291 -16.91 -4.99 17.48
CA LEU A 291 -17.56 -6.26 17.84
C LEU A 291 -17.41 -6.54 19.34
N GLU A 292 -16.24 -6.34 19.93
CA GLU A 292 -16.00 -6.54 21.39
C GLU A 292 -16.78 -5.53 22.23
N ALA A 293 -17.04 -4.31 21.71
CA ALA A 293 -17.87 -3.30 22.38
C ALA A 293 -19.38 -3.62 22.32
N THR A 294 -19.80 -4.58 21.48
CA THR A 294 -21.21 -4.95 21.32
C THR A 294 -21.62 -5.90 22.45
N ASP A 295 -22.70 -5.53 23.19
CA ASP A 295 -23.28 -6.43 24.21
C ASP A 295 -24.08 -7.56 23.54
N PRO A 296 -23.65 -8.81 23.60
CA PRO A 296 -24.35 -9.94 22.97
C PRO A 296 -25.68 -10.27 23.65
N VAL A 297 -25.90 -9.79 24.88
CA VAL A 297 -27.09 -10.07 25.68
C VAL A 297 -28.22 -9.08 25.42
N ARG A 298 -27.98 -8.01 24.66
CA ARG A 298 -29.00 -7.02 24.30
C ARG A 298 -29.96 -7.57 23.26
N LEU A 299 -30.61 -8.69 23.59
CA LEU A 299 -31.66 -9.28 22.77
C LEU A 299 -32.91 -8.42 22.85
N ASP A 300 -33.52 -8.14 21.70
CA ASP A 300 -34.90 -7.67 21.67
C ASP A 300 -35.81 -8.87 22.01
N ALA A 301 -36.27 -8.90 23.27
CA ALA A 301 -37.11 -9.98 23.78
C ALA A 301 -38.37 -10.18 22.92
N LYS A 302 -38.99 -9.10 22.45
CA LYS A 302 -40.18 -9.15 21.58
C LYS A 302 -39.89 -9.84 20.26
N SER A 303 -38.82 -9.40 19.56
CA SER A 303 -38.40 -10.01 18.29
C SER A 303 -37.99 -11.49 18.47
N THR A 304 -37.31 -11.79 19.55
CA THR A 304 -36.89 -13.18 19.87
C THR A 304 -38.11 -14.10 20.04
N ILE A 305 -39.12 -13.66 20.82
CA ILE A 305 -40.33 -14.45 21.03
C ILE A 305 -41.19 -14.49 19.75
N ALA A 306 -41.25 -13.41 18.97
CA ALA A 306 -41.91 -13.41 17.68
C ALA A 306 -41.29 -14.42 16.69
N GLN A 307 -39.96 -14.56 16.68
CA GLN A 307 -39.27 -15.61 15.89
C GLN A 307 -39.58 -17.01 16.41
N TRP A 308 -39.58 -17.17 17.73
CA TRP A 308 -39.92 -18.46 18.33
C TRP A 308 -41.37 -18.88 17.99
N ILE A 309 -42.35 -17.98 18.05
CA ILE A 309 -43.73 -18.17 17.58
C ILE A 309 -43.74 -18.52 16.08
N GLY A 310 -42.86 -17.86 15.29
CA GLY A 310 -42.67 -18.12 13.86
C GLY A 310 -42.10 -19.49 13.52
N SER A 311 -41.57 -20.26 14.49
CA SER A 311 -41.00 -21.57 14.25
C SER A 311 -42.09 -22.65 13.98
N ASP A 312 -41.69 -23.78 13.42
CA ASP A 312 -42.58 -24.90 13.11
C ASP A 312 -43.29 -25.52 14.33
N LYS A 313 -42.86 -25.13 15.54
CA LYS A 313 -43.47 -25.55 16.81
C LYS A 313 -44.94 -25.13 16.95
N PHE A 314 -45.36 -24.07 16.25
CA PHE A 314 -46.70 -23.52 16.28
C PHE A 314 -47.46 -23.70 14.96
N ASN A 315 -46.93 -24.45 14.03
CA ASN A 315 -47.64 -24.88 12.82
C ASN A 315 -48.59 -26.02 13.15
N THR A 316 -49.75 -25.70 13.73
CA THR A 316 -50.71 -26.72 14.14
C THR A 316 -52.15 -26.19 13.88
N ASP A 317 -53.02 -27.11 13.46
CA ASP A 317 -54.47 -26.83 13.36
C ASP A 317 -55.15 -26.86 14.74
N ASP A 318 -54.40 -27.17 15.79
CA ASP A 318 -54.92 -27.24 17.15
C ASP A 318 -54.88 -25.89 17.85
N ALA A 319 -55.74 -25.73 18.85
CA ALA A 319 -55.73 -24.52 19.66
C ALA A 319 -54.51 -24.46 20.54
N VAL A 320 -53.97 -23.24 20.69
CA VAL A 320 -52.84 -22.90 21.59
C VAL A 320 -53.42 -22.16 22.79
N PHE A 321 -53.20 -22.68 23.99
CA PHE A 321 -53.55 -22.05 25.24
C PHE A 321 -52.32 -21.29 25.78
N ALA A 322 -52.45 -20.02 25.96
CA ALA A 322 -51.38 -19.17 26.54
C ALA A 322 -51.81 -18.73 27.94
N ASP A 323 -51.21 -19.31 28.98
CA ASP A 323 -51.50 -19.00 30.40
C ASP A 323 -50.69 -17.78 30.80
N ASP A 324 -51.25 -16.60 30.51
CA ASP A 324 -50.55 -15.33 30.79
C ASP A 324 -49.07 -15.30 30.31
N ALA A 325 -48.86 -16.03 29.22
CA ALA A 325 -47.52 -16.42 28.77
C ALA A 325 -46.64 -15.17 28.47
N PHE A 326 -47.30 -14.10 28.07
CA PHE A 326 -46.59 -12.88 27.69
C PHE A 326 -46.68 -11.77 28.75
N ALA A 327 -47.02 -12.11 30.02
CA ALA A 327 -47.22 -11.14 31.12
C ALA A 327 -46.03 -10.19 31.39
N ARG A 328 -44.86 -10.50 30.92
CA ARG A 328 -43.65 -9.65 31.04
C ARG A 328 -43.56 -8.51 30.00
N PHE A 329 -44.42 -8.53 28.98
CA PHE A 329 -44.48 -7.54 27.94
C PHE A 329 -45.64 -6.56 28.24
N ASP A 330 -45.58 -5.35 27.70
CA ASP A 330 -46.69 -4.44 27.75
C ASP A 330 -47.91 -4.91 26.89
N ALA A 331 -49.09 -4.35 27.10
CA ALA A 331 -50.30 -4.80 26.45
C ALA A 331 -50.25 -4.72 24.93
N GLU A 332 -49.53 -3.71 24.35
CA GLU A 332 -49.33 -3.57 22.92
C GLU A 332 -48.47 -4.72 22.34
N ASP A 333 -47.40 -5.06 23.02
CA ASP A 333 -46.53 -6.14 22.68
C ASP A 333 -47.23 -7.50 22.80
N VAL A 334 -47.99 -7.72 23.88
CA VAL A 334 -48.84 -8.91 24.05
C VAL A 334 -49.84 -9.04 22.89
N ALA A 335 -50.52 -7.95 22.55
CA ALA A 335 -51.43 -7.90 21.41
C ALA A 335 -50.76 -8.31 20.09
N ALA A 336 -49.55 -7.79 19.84
CA ALA A 336 -48.77 -8.14 18.66
C ALA A 336 -48.32 -9.64 18.64
N LEU A 337 -47.89 -10.15 19.79
CA LEU A 337 -47.46 -11.56 19.92
C LEU A 337 -48.62 -12.55 19.78
N VAL A 338 -49.78 -12.23 20.39
CA VAL A 338 -50.99 -13.02 20.27
C VAL A 338 -51.52 -13.01 18.81
N THR A 339 -51.53 -11.86 18.17
CA THR A 339 -51.91 -11.73 16.76
C THR A 339 -50.98 -12.54 15.85
N ASN A 340 -49.66 -12.46 16.09
CA ASN A 340 -48.67 -13.23 15.36
C ASN A 340 -48.90 -14.78 15.53
N LEU A 341 -49.18 -15.20 16.75
CA LEU A 341 -49.50 -16.61 17.05
C LEU A 341 -50.77 -17.06 16.31
N ALA A 342 -51.84 -16.26 16.32
CA ALA A 342 -53.07 -16.55 15.59
C ALA A 342 -52.88 -16.55 14.05
N GLY A 343 -51.96 -15.73 13.55
CA GLY A 343 -51.54 -15.72 12.14
C GLY A 343 -50.93 -17.02 11.65
N ARG A 344 -50.56 -17.97 12.55
CA ARG A 344 -50.10 -19.31 12.21
C ARG A 344 -51.28 -20.29 11.89
N GLY A 345 -52.51 -19.82 11.91
CA GLY A 345 -53.66 -20.60 11.54
C GLY A 345 -54.33 -21.35 12.71
N CYS A 346 -53.74 -21.30 13.91
CA CYS A 346 -54.32 -21.88 15.12
C CYS A 346 -55.29 -20.94 15.82
N GLN A 347 -56.22 -21.51 16.61
CA GLN A 347 -57.02 -20.76 17.57
C GLN A 347 -56.12 -20.42 18.78
N VAL A 348 -56.05 -19.15 19.16
CA VAL A 348 -55.31 -18.71 20.36
C VAL A 348 -56.31 -18.43 21.48
N ILE A 349 -56.16 -19.11 22.60
CA ILE A 349 -56.92 -18.87 23.85
C ILE A 349 -55.95 -18.30 24.88
N TYR A 350 -55.94 -16.97 25.02
CA TYR A 350 -55.07 -16.26 25.94
C TYR A 350 -55.77 -16.01 27.26
N LEU A 351 -55.28 -16.61 28.33
CA LEU A 351 -55.80 -16.48 29.68
C LEU A 351 -55.02 -15.40 30.44
N THR A 352 -55.69 -14.35 30.91
CA THR A 352 -55.00 -13.23 31.60
C THR A 352 -55.87 -12.55 32.65
N GLU A 353 -55.25 -11.87 33.58
CA GLU A 353 -55.86 -10.94 34.49
C GLU A 353 -55.63 -9.49 34.09
N ASP A 354 -54.82 -9.23 33.07
CA ASP A 354 -54.44 -7.90 32.66
C ASP A 354 -55.63 -7.15 32.01
N PRO A 355 -56.10 -6.02 32.58
CA PRO A 355 -57.21 -5.29 32.07
C PRO A 355 -56.93 -4.57 30.76
N GLU A 356 -55.66 -4.22 30.47
CA GLU A 356 -55.29 -3.53 29.23
C GLU A 356 -55.32 -4.51 28.05
N VAL A 357 -54.83 -5.76 28.24
CA VAL A 357 -54.93 -6.84 27.28
C VAL A 357 -56.42 -7.19 27.01
N LEU A 358 -57.22 -7.23 28.05
CA LEU A 358 -58.68 -7.46 27.90
C LEU A 358 -59.32 -6.29 27.14
N GLY A 359 -58.98 -5.02 27.46
CA GLY A 359 -59.42 -3.84 26.74
C GLY A 359 -59.10 -3.91 25.25
N TRP A 360 -57.89 -4.32 24.91
CA TRP A 360 -57.50 -4.56 23.51
C TRP A 360 -58.39 -5.61 22.85
N ALA A 361 -58.58 -6.74 23.50
CA ALA A 361 -59.36 -7.86 22.93
C ALA A 361 -60.85 -7.50 22.72
N ILE A 362 -61.45 -6.67 23.56
CA ILE A 362 -62.80 -6.13 23.38
C ILE A 362 -62.89 -5.23 22.13
N GLY A 363 -61.82 -4.52 21.81
CA GLY A 363 -61.74 -3.66 20.63
C GLY A 363 -61.44 -4.39 19.31
N LEU A 364 -61.22 -5.71 19.33
CA LEU A 364 -60.94 -6.48 18.10
C LEU A 364 -62.21 -6.57 17.20
N PRO A 365 -62.03 -6.53 15.86
CA PRO A 365 -63.11 -6.86 14.93
C PRO A 365 -63.70 -8.25 15.19
N HIS A 366 -65.00 -8.37 15.02
CA HIS A 366 -65.75 -9.65 15.29
C HIS A 366 -65.26 -10.85 14.49
N ASP A 367 -64.55 -10.64 13.40
CA ASP A 367 -63.95 -11.69 12.58
C ASP A 367 -62.54 -12.09 13.04
N THR A 368 -61.93 -11.29 13.89
CA THR A 368 -60.53 -11.43 14.32
C THR A 368 -60.36 -11.97 15.72
N GLY A 369 -61.20 -11.56 16.65
CA GLY A 369 -61.08 -11.98 18.05
C GLY A 369 -62.18 -11.47 18.96
N GLY A 370 -62.11 -11.81 20.22
CA GLY A 370 -63.05 -11.33 21.25
C GLY A 370 -62.60 -11.66 22.68
N ALA A 371 -63.17 -10.99 23.63
CA ALA A 371 -62.92 -11.22 25.06
C ALA A 371 -64.08 -11.91 25.72
N THR A 372 -63.79 -12.77 26.70
CA THR A 372 -64.78 -13.40 27.55
C THR A 372 -64.26 -13.52 28.98
N THR A 373 -65.07 -13.89 29.94
CA THR A 373 -64.70 -13.97 31.35
C THR A 373 -65.00 -15.37 31.90
N ILE A 374 -64.07 -15.96 32.67
CA ILE A 374 -64.30 -17.12 33.47
C ILE A 374 -64.88 -16.68 34.80
N THR A 375 -66.10 -17.13 35.11
CA THR A 375 -66.69 -16.93 36.45
C THR A 375 -66.48 -18.20 37.29
N ASN A 376 -65.93 -18.00 38.51
CA ASN A 376 -65.80 -19.10 39.48
C ASN A 376 -67.10 -19.85 39.66
N SER A 377 -67.10 -21.13 39.41
CA SER A 377 -68.27 -22.01 39.29
C SER A 377 -69.16 -22.16 40.55
N ARG A 378 -68.87 -21.43 41.64
CA ARG A 378 -69.70 -21.45 42.80
C ARG A 378 -70.62 -20.25 43.03
N ALA A 379 -70.49 -19.22 42.19
CA ALA A 379 -71.39 -18.07 42.28
C ALA A 379 -71.50 -17.30 40.95
N ARG A 380 -72.58 -17.46 40.25
CA ARG A 380 -73.16 -16.60 39.17
C ARG A 380 -72.82 -17.02 37.73
N ARG A 381 -73.87 -16.88 36.92
CA ARG A 381 -73.89 -17.11 35.48
C ARG A 381 -72.83 -16.25 34.77
N PRO A 382 -72.19 -16.78 33.75
CA PRO A 382 -71.22 -16.02 32.97
C PRO A 382 -71.88 -14.80 32.35
N VAL A 383 -71.27 -13.65 32.51
CA VAL A 383 -71.64 -12.44 31.76
C VAL A 383 -70.87 -12.51 30.46
N LEU A 384 -71.58 -12.82 29.36
CA LEU A 384 -71.09 -12.59 28.01
C LEU A 384 -70.97 -11.06 27.80
N VAL A 385 -69.80 -10.57 27.61
CA VAL A 385 -69.59 -9.28 27.03
C VAL A 385 -69.54 -9.49 25.52
N SER A 386 -70.67 -9.33 24.83
CA SER A 386 -70.78 -9.14 23.39
C SER A 386 -71.34 -7.77 23.16
N ASP A 387 -70.65 -7.03 22.33
CA ASP A 387 -71.34 -6.09 21.45
C ASP A 387 -71.01 -6.39 20.02
#